data_32a711c46f39d7084b5ca9a2acacceab
#
_entry.id   32a711c46f39d7084b5ca9a2acacceab
#
_cell.length_a   1.000
_cell.length_b   1.000
_cell.length_c   1.000
_cell.angle_alpha   90.00
_cell.angle_beta   90.00
_cell.angle_gamma   90.00
#
_symmetry.space_group_name_H-M   'P 1'
#
loop_
_entity.id
_entity.type
_entity.pdbx_description
1 polymer ?
#
loop_
_entity_poly.entity_id
_entity_poly.type
_entity_poly.pdbx_seq_one_letter_code
_entity_poly.pdbx_strand_id
1 'polypeptide(L)'
;MVAVWSVAGSLPAGAAQPSWSGDYSVKRFAATKTGTSLAASQWEPDFADVYTFETTCTDGTCVATVVGGPAPANPTLPQPARYTWDGASWVHPYDWEWDCWMGEGNPKVWAPAHSEAYYTPQPDGTLVGSWRTDIASGPCAGSVIMDVAAYPVDPPPAFGSGS
;
A
#
# COMPACT_ATOMS: atom_id res chain seq x y z
N MET A 1 -9.43 38.70 -49.66
CA MET A 1 -8.70 38.56 -48.37
C MET A 1 -9.48 37.61 -47.47
N VAL A 2 -8.98 36.42 -47.30
CA VAL A 2 -9.61 35.41 -46.43
C VAL A 2 -8.84 35.43 -45.10
N ALA A 3 -9.51 35.84 -44.03
CA ALA A 3 -8.91 35.83 -42.68
C ALA A 3 -8.94 34.39 -42.15
N VAL A 4 -7.80 33.79 -42.00
CA VAL A 4 -7.64 32.50 -41.32
C VAL A 4 -7.61 32.75 -39.80
N TRP A 5 -8.65 32.36 -39.11
CA TRP A 5 -8.68 32.36 -37.65
C TRP A 5 -7.99 31.09 -37.16
N SER A 6 -6.78 31.22 -36.65
CA SER A 6 -6.12 30.13 -35.92
C SER A 6 -6.76 29.99 -34.53
N VAL A 7 -7.55 28.95 -34.36
CA VAL A 7 -8.02 28.56 -33.01
C VAL A 7 -6.84 27.90 -32.31
N ALA A 8 -6.17 28.65 -31.48
CA ALA A 8 -5.23 28.07 -30.52
C ALA A 8 -6.04 27.29 -29.48
N GLY A 9 -6.19 25.98 -29.70
CA GLY A 9 -6.74 25.10 -28.70
C GLY A 9 -5.79 25.07 -27.48
N SER A 10 -6.18 25.68 -26.37
CA SER A 10 -5.49 25.47 -25.11
C SER A 10 -5.67 24.01 -24.74
N LEU A 11 -4.56 23.26 -24.70
CA LEU A 11 -4.54 21.93 -24.08
C LEU A 11 -5.02 22.06 -22.62
N PRO A 12 -5.92 21.17 -22.13
CA PRO A 12 -6.25 21.16 -20.72
C PRO A 12 -4.95 21.05 -19.93
N ALA A 13 -4.79 21.90 -18.90
CA ALA A 13 -3.71 21.77 -17.95
C ALA A 13 -3.67 20.32 -17.51
N GLY A 14 -2.56 19.60 -17.79
CA GLY A 14 -2.44 18.19 -17.46
C GLY A 14 -2.79 17.97 -16.00
N ALA A 15 -3.66 16.99 -15.72
CA ALA A 15 -3.90 16.57 -14.35
C ALA A 15 -2.57 16.38 -13.66
N ALA A 16 -2.41 16.91 -12.43
CA ALA A 16 -1.22 16.71 -11.64
C ALA A 16 -0.91 15.20 -11.58
N GLN A 17 0.35 14.83 -11.78
CA GLN A 17 0.77 13.43 -11.65
C GLN A 17 0.44 12.93 -10.24
N PRO A 18 -0.03 11.68 -10.11
CA PRO A 18 -0.28 11.10 -8.81
C PRO A 18 1.01 11.05 -8.00
N SER A 19 0.91 11.30 -6.71
CA SER A 19 2.06 11.23 -5.81
C SER A 19 1.64 10.62 -4.48
N TRP A 20 2.44 9.67 -4.04
CA TRP A 20 2.41 9.16 -2.68
C TRP A 20 3.82 9.30 -2.12
N SER A 21 4.07 10.41 -1.44
CA SER A 21 5.40 10.80 -0.98
C SER A 21 5.33 11.40 0.42
N GLY A 22 6.37 11.13 1.22
CA GLY A 22 6.46 11.57 2.61
C GLY A 22 6.12 10.45 3.59
N ASP A 23 5.95 10.83 4.85
CA ASP A 23 5.68 9.89 5.93
C ASP A 23 4.19 9.62 6.09
N TYR A 24 3.84 8.34 6.15
CA TYR A 24 2.47 7.87 6.36
C TYR A 24 2.42 6.81 7.44
N SER A 25 1.44 6.92 8.33
CA SER A 25 1.05 5.84 9.23
C SER A 25 0.19 4.86 8.44
N VAL A 26 0.71 3.68 8.18
CA VAL A 26 0.00 2.62 7.44
C VAL A 26 -0.64 1.68 8.45
N LYS A 27 -1.97 1.68 8.47
CA LYS A 27 -2.77 0.87 9.38
C LYS A 27 -3.35 -0.34 8.67
N ARG A 28 -3.27 -1.47 9.33
CA ARG A 28 -3.88 -2.72 8.90
C ARG A 28 -4.95 -3.12 9.91
N PHE A 29 -6.17 -3.33 9.40
CA PHE A 29 -7.34 -3.64 10.23
C PHE A 29 -7.44 -5.16 10.42
N ALA A 30 -6.46 -5.72 11.13
CA ALA A 30 -6.32 -7.16 11.30
C ALA A 30 -7.42 -7.78 12.20
N ALA A 31 -7.99 -7.01 13.11
CA ALA A 31 -9.06 -7.49 14.00
C ALA A 31 -10.36 -7.84 13.25
N THR A 32 -10.56 -7.29 12.06
CA THR A 32 -11.75 -7.51 11.24
C THR A 32 -11.46 -8.25 9.92
N LYS A 33 -10.29 -8.89 9.82
CA LYS A 33 -9.94 -9.66 8.63
C LYS A 33 -10.93 -10.80 8.39
N THR A 34 -11.12 -11.13 7.12
CA THR A 34 -12.04 -12.16 6.64
C THR A 34 -11.31 -13.10 5.67
N GLY A 35 -11.97 -14.16 5.25
CA GLY A 35 -11.46 -15.09 4.25
C GLY A 35 -11.70 -16.54 4.59
N THR A 36 -11.21 -17.42 3.73
CA THR A 36 -11.38 -18.87 3.85
C THR A 36 -10.23 -19.58 4.58
N SER A 37 -9.08 -18.90 4.71
CA SER A 37 -7.92 -19.42 5.44
C SER A 37 -8.19 -19.52 6.95
N LEU A 38 -7.59 -20.51 7.60
CA LEU A 38 -7.52 -20.56 9.07
C LEU A 38 -6.95 -19.25 9.65
N ALA A 39 -5.98 -18.66 8.98
CA ALA A 39 -5.38 -17.40 9.42
C ALA A 39 -6.39 -16.24 9.49
N ALA A 40 -7.44 -16.26 8.67
CA ALA A 40 -8.49 -15.26 8.69
C ALA A 40 -9.34 -15.31 9.98
N SER A 41 -9.46 -16.49 10.59
CA SER A 41 -10.20 -16.70 11.84
C SER A 41 -9.34 -16.55 13.11
N GLN A 42 -8.03 -16.47 12.97
CA GLN A 42 -7.12 -16.22 14.09
C GLN A 42 -7.16 -14.74 14.44
N TRP A 43 -7.61 -14.43 15.65
CA TRP A 43 -7.73 -13.05 16.08
C TRP A 43 -6.34 -12.38 16.21
N GLU A 44 -6.27 -11.16 15.75
CA GLU A 44 -5.06 -10.34 15.75
C GLU A 44 -5.48 -8.87 15.90
N PRO A 45 -4.83 -8.08 16.76
CA PRO A 45 -5.17 -6.67 16.90
C PRO A 45 -4.80 -5.88 15.64
N ASP A 46 -5.51 -4.79 15.40
CA ASP A 46 -5.08 -3.80 14.41
C ASP A 46 -3.67 -3.30 14.74
N PHE A 47 -2.90 -3.02 13.71
CA PHE A 47 -1.55 -2.49 13.88
C PHE A 47 -1.22 -1.43 12.84
N ALA A 48 -0.30 -0.56 13.18
CA ALA A 48 0.17 0.51 12.31
C ALA A 48 1.66 0.77 12.51
N ASP A 49 2.32 1.10 11.41
CA ASP A 49 3.71 1.53 11.38
C ASP A 49 3.85 2.75 10.47
N VAL A 50 4.86 3.56 10.72
CA VAL A 50 5.17 4.71 9.88
C VAL A 50 6.19 4.32 8.83
N TYR A 51 5.85 4.59 7.57
CA TYR A 51 6.71 4.37 6.41
C TYR A 51 6.90 5.67 5.64
N THR A 52 8.07 5.82 5.07
CA THR A 52 8.38 6.92 4.15
C THR A 52 8.27 6.46 2.72
N PHE A 53 7.49 7.17 1.93
CA PHE A 53 7.26 6.89 0.51
C PHE A 53 7.93 7.94 -0.36
N GLU A 54 8.39 7.51 -1.52
CA GLU A 54 8.94 8.38 -2.56
C GLU A 54 8.37 7.96 -3.92
N THR A 55 7.75 8.89 -4.62
CA THR A 55 7.16 8.63 -5.94
C THR A 55 8.07 9.12 -7.04
N THR A 56 8.31 8.25 -8.02
CA THR A 56 8.98 8.59 -9.28
C THR A 56 8.06 8.25 -10.45
N CYS A 57 8.00 9.14 -11.43
CA CYS A 57 7.23 8.93 -12.66
C CYS A 57 8.17 8.98 -13.86
N THR A 58 8.14 7.91 -14.68
CA THR A 58 8.98 7.77 -15.87
C THR A 58 8.12 7.18 -17.00
N ASP A 59 8.13 7.82 -18.16
CA ASP A 59 7.40 7.36 -19.35
C ASP A 59 5.91 7.04 -19.10
N GLY A 60 5.24 7.90 -18.32
CA GLY A 60 3.82 7.74 -18.00
C GLY A 60 3.51 6.74 -16.89
N THR A 61 4.52 6.08 -16.33
CA THR A 61 4.36 5.14 -15.20
C THR A 61 4.87 5.77 -13.91
N CYS A 62 4.00 5.84 -12.90
CA CYS A 62 4.34 6.34 -11.57
C CYS A 62 4.45 5.18 -10.58
N VAL A 63 5.53 5.17 -9.79
CA VAL A 63 5.81 4.16 -8.77
C VAL A 63 6.12 4.85 -7.45
N ALA A 64 5.40 4.50 -6.41
CA ALA A 64 5.68 4.88 -5.04
C ALA A 64 6.49 3.77 -4.36
N THR A 65 7.69 4.08 -3.93
CA THR A 65 8.60 3.15 -3.28
C THR A 65 8.69 3.46 -1.79
N VAL A 66 8.65 2.44 -0.96
CA VAL A 66 8.93 2.57 0.47
C VAL A 66 10.43 2.70 0.66
N VAL A 67 10.87 3.87 1.10
CA VAL A 67 12.31 4.20 1.27
C VAL A 67 12.72 4.27 2.74
N GLY A 68 11.79 4.20 3.66
CA GLY A 68 12.04 4.21 5.11
C GLY A 68 10.92 3.55 5.89
N GLY A 69 11.24 3.10 7.09
CA GLY A 69 10.32 2.44 7.99
C GLY A 69 10.87 1.11 8.52
N PRO A 70 10.10 0.41 9.37
CA PRO A 70 10.55 -0.85 9.94
C PRO A 70 10.69 -1.94 8.88
N ALA A 71 11.70 -2.78 9.01
CA ALA A 71 11.84 -3.96 8.18
C ALA A 71 10.71 -4.96 8.50
N PRO A 72 10.18 -5.69 7.49
CA PRO A 72 9.18 -6.71 7.74
C PRO A 72 9.75 -7.86 8.56
N ALA A 73 8.92 -8.42 9.46
CA ALA A 73 9.30 -9.60 10.24
C ALA A 73 9.47 -10.85 9.37
N ASN A 74 8.72 -10.95 8.29
CA ASN A 74 8.81 -12.06 7.34
C ASN A 74 9.88 -11.74 6.28
N PRO A 75 10.98 -12.51 6.24
CA PRO A 75 12.12 -12.19 5.35
C PRO A 75 11.84 -12.49 3.88
N THR A 76 10.74 -13.18 3.55
CA THR A 76 10.38 -13.52 2.16
C THR A 76 9.62 -12.41 1.45
N LEU A 77 9.17 -11.38 2.17
CA LEU A 77 8.51 -10.23 1.58
C LEU A 77 9.47 -9.46 0.68
N PRO A 78 9.08 -9.15 -0.58
CA PRO A 78 9.93 -8.38 -1.48
C PRO A 78 10.23 -6.99 -0.91
N GLN A 79 11.50 -6.60 -0.97
CA GLN A 79 11.96 -5.30 -0.48
C GLN A 79 12.80 -4.58 -1.54
N PRO A 80 12.64 -3.26 -1.67
CA PRO A 80 11.60 -2.42 -1.06
C PRO A 80 10.22 -2.66 -1.67
N ALA A 81 9.17 -2.39 -0.91
CA ALA A 81 7.81 -2.43 -1.45
C ALA A 81 7.61 -1.30 -2.46
N ARG A 82 7.00 -1.63 -3.60
CA ARG A 82 6.72 -0.69 -4.68
C ARG A 82 5.27 -0.77 -5.08
N TYR A 83 4.63 0.39 -5.12
CA TYR A 83 3.22 0.52 -5.51
C TYR A 83 3.16 1.25 -6.83
N THR A 84 2.54 0.64 -7.84
CA THR A 84 2.38 1.23 -9.16
C THR A 84 1.01 1.88 -9.28
N TRP A 85 0.96 3.08 -9.83
CA TRP A 85 -0.29 3.77 -10.11
C TRP A 85 -1.00 3.15 -11.31
N ASP A 86 -2.25 2.72 -11.13
CA ASP A 86 -3.06 2.08 -12.18
C ASP A 86 -4.05 3.04 -12.87
N GLY A 87 -4.04 4.31 -12.48
CA GLY A 87 -5.00 5.32 -12.93
C GLY A 87 -6.02 5.72 -11.88
N ALA A 88 -6.18 4.93 -10.82
CA ALA A 88 -7.11 5.17 -9.73
C ALA A 88 -6.52 4.86 -8.35
N SER A 89 -5.64 3.88 -8.27
CA SER A 89 -5.06 3.37 -7.02
C SER A 89 -3.59 3.03 -7.17
N TRP A 90 -2.91 2.99 -6.04
CA TRP A 90 -1.55 2.45 -5.91
C TRP A 90 -1.65 0.96 -5.62
N VAL A 91 -1.08 0.13 -6.50
CA VAL A 91 -1.24 -1.33 -6.46
C VAL A 91 0.12 -2.02 -6.31
N HIS A 92 0.17 -3.02 -5.45
CA HIS A 92 1.37 -3.83 -5.21
C HIS A 92 1.00 -5.31 -5.16
N PRO A 93 1.11 -6.03 -6.28
CA PRO A 93 1.06 -7.49 -6.30
C PRO A 93 2.43 -8.07 -5.99
N TYR A 94 2.49 -9.13 -5.18
CA TYR A 94 3.76 -9.79 -4.88
C TYR A 94 3.58 -11.23 -4.42
N ASP A 95 4.62 -12.03 -4.66
CA ASP A 95 4.72 -13.41 -4.20
C ASP A 95 5.65 -13.49 -2.99
N TRP A 96 5.32 -14.33 -2.03
CA TRP A 96 6.07 -14.52 -0.80
C TRP A 96 5.70 -15.84 -0.15
N GLU A 97 6.16 -16.11 1.05
CA GLU A 97 5.79 -17.29 1.81
C GLU A 97 5.06 -16.89 3.10
N TRP A 98 3.86 -17.41 3.25
CA TRP A 98 3.08 -17.26 4.46
C TRP A 98 3.64 -18.13 5.57
N ASP A 99 3.86 -17.57 6.74
CA ASP A 99 4.28 -18.27 7.95
C ASP A 99 3.06 -18.60 8.82
N CYS A 100 2.42 -19.72 8.54
CA CYS A 100 1.20 -20.15 9.24
C CYS A 100 1.47 -20.40 10.72
N TRP A 101 0.78 -19.65 11.59
CA TRP A 101 0.87 -19.83 13.03
C TRP A 101 0.12 -21.09 13.46
N MET A 102 0.83 -21.99 14.15
CA MET A 102 0.33 -23.31 14.56
C MET A 102 0.08 -23.41 16.07
N GLY A 103 0.05 -22.27 16.77
CA GLY A 103 -0.05 -22.22 18.22
C GLY A 103 1.27 -21.91 18.90
N GLU A 104 1.17 -21.45 20.13
CA GLU A 104 2.34 -21.11 20.94
C GLU A 104 3.26 -22.33 21.15
N GLY A 105 4.56 -22.13 20.96
CA GLY A 105 5.57 -23.17 21.10
C GLY A 105 5.69 -24.13 19.92
N ASN A 106 4.84 -24.01 18.91
CA ASN A 106 4.90 -24.83 17.70
C ASN A 106 5.63 -24.09 16.57
N PRO A 107 6.41 -24.82 15.72
CA PRO A 107 7.02 -24.21 14.55
C PRO A 107 5.94 -23.73 13.58
N LYS A 108 6.18 -22.59 12.94
CA LYS A 108 5.34 -22.10 11.85
C LYS A 108 5.48 -23.01 10.64
N VAL A 109 4.39 -23.12 9.88
CA VAL A 109 4.39 -23.86 8.61
C VAL A 109 4.35 -22.88 7.44
N TRP A 110 5.38 -22.92 6.62
CA TRP A 110 5.57 -22.00 5.49
C TRP A 110 4.90 -22.54 4.25
N ALA A 111 4.24 -21.66 3.50
CA ALA A 111 3.58 -22.00 2.27
C ALA A 111 3.62 -20.86 1.25
N PRO A 112 3.70 -21.14 -0.06
CA PRO A 112 3.64 -20.10 -1.07
C PRO A 112 2.36 -19.29 -0.96
N ALA A 113 2.49 -17.98 -1.09
CA ALA A 113 1.39 -17.03 -1.02
C ALA A 113 1.53 -15.95 -2.10
N HIS A 114 0.39 -15.48 -2.57
CA HIS A 114 0.31 -14.32 -3.45
C HIS A 114 -0.54 -13.26 -2.78
N SER A 115 -0.02 -12.04 -2.72
CA SER A 115 -0.73 -10.89 -2.18
C SER A 115 -0.94 -9.82 -3.22
N GLU A 116 -2.04 -9.10 -3.05
CA GLU A 116 -2.34 -7.88 -3.78
C GLU A 116 -2.86 -6.84 -2.79
N ALA A 117 -2.13 -5.73 -2.70
CA ALA A 117 -2.52 -4.60 -1.88
C ALA A 117 -2.82 -3.40 -2.78
N TYR A 118 -3.89 -2.66 -2.48
CA TYR A 118 -4.14 -1.40 -3.15
C TYR A 118 -4.54 -0.32 -2.15
N TYR A 119 -4.19 0.91 -2.49
CA TYR A 119 -4.50 2.11 -1.73
C TYR A 119 -5.06 3.17 -2.67
N THR A 120 -6.27 3.63 -2.41
CA THR A 120 -6.95 4.64 -3.22
C THR A 120 -6.91 5.99 -2.50
N PRO A 121 -6.33 7.04 -3.12
CA PRO A 121 -6.30 8.36 -2.52
C PRO A 121 -7.69 8.92 -2.29
N GLN A 122 -7.86 9.58 -1.14
CA GLN A 122 -9.08 10.25 -0.73
C GLN A 122 -8.89 11.77 -0.78
N PRO A 123 -9.99 12.56 -0.86
CA PRO A 123 -9.90 14.03 -0.93
C PRO A 123 -9.21 14.68 0.28
N ASP A 124 -9.22 14.03 1.44
CA ASP A 124 -8.61 14.52 2.68
C ASP A 124 -7.12 14.22 2.79
N GLY A 125 -6.51 13.59 1.77
CA GLY A 125 -5.10 13.20 1.76
C GLY A 125 -4.81 11.83 2.35
N THR A 126 -5.80 11.14 2.90
CA THR A 126 -5.66 9.74 3.31
C THR A 126 -5.74 8.80 2.11
N LEU A 127 -5.28 7.57 2.29
CA LEU A 127 -5.49 6.51 1.31
C LEU A 127 -6.20 5.35 2.00
N VAL A 128 -7.18 4.76 1.33
CA VAL A 128 -7.90 3.59 1.84
C VAL A 128 -7.88 2.47 0.81
N GLY A 129 -7.85 1.25 1.26
CA GLY A 129 -7.80 0.12 0.36
C GLY A 129 -7.98 -1.22 1.03
N SER A 130 -7.47 -2.24 0.39
CA SER A 130 -7.56 -3.62 0.84
C SER A 130 -6.25 -4.35 0.56
N TRP A 131 -5.98 -5.31 1.39
CA TRP A 131 -4.90 -6.27 1.22
C TRP A 131 -5.52 -7.67 1.20
N ARG A 132 -5.23 -8.43 0.14
CA ARG A 132 -5.65 -9.80 -0.02
C ARG A 132 -4.45 -10.70 -0.21
N THR A 133 -4.45 -11.82 0.48
CA THR A 133 -3.45 -12.88 0.29
C THR A 133 -4.17 -14.20 0.03
N ASP A 134 -3.73 -14.89 -1.01
CA ASP A 134 -4.13 -16.25 -1.30
C ASP A 134 -2.95 -17.18 -0.97
N ILE A 135 -3.18 -18.10 -0.02
CA ILE A 135 -2.18 -19.05 0.48
C ILE A 135 -2.41 -20.36 -0.24
N ALA A 136 -1.39 -20.87 -0.94
CA ALA A 136 -1.56 -21.94 -1.90
C ALA A 136 -1.71 -23.34 -1.28
N SER A 137 -1.13 -23.55 -0.09
CA SER A 137 -1.07 -24.90 0.49
C SER A 137 -0.90 -24.87 2.01
N GLY A 138 -0.91 -26.04 2.62
CA GLY A 138 -0.68 -26.19 4.05
C GLY A 138 -1.90 -25.87 4.91
N PRO A 139 -1.72 -25.80 6.24
CA PRO A 139 -2.83 -25.61 7.19
C PRO A 139 -3.51 -24.25 7.06
N CYS A 140 -2.82 -23.23 6.56
CA CYS A 140 -3.39 -21.89 6.33
C CYS A 140 -3.87 -21.68 4.88
N ALA A 141 -3.95 -22.73 4.04
CA ALA A 141 -4.42 -22.60 2.66
C ALA A 141 -5.78 -21.88 2.60
N GLY A 142 -5.93 -20.99 1.61
CA GLY A 142 -7.12 -20.17 1.45
C GLY A 142 -6.81 -18.68 1.40
N SER A 143 -7.83 -17.85 1.52
CA SER A 143 -7.71 -16.39 1.43
C SER A 143 -7.74 -15.72 2.79
N VAL A 144 -6.98 -14.62 2.88
CA VAL A 144 -7.04 -13.64 3.98
C VAL A 144 -7.23 -12.27 3.36
N ILE A 145 -8.22 -11.53 3.82
CA ILE A 145 -8.54 -10.19 3.33
C ILE A 145 -8.67 -9.27 4.53
N MET A 146 -8.03 -8.12 4.46
CA MET A 146 -8.18 -7.08 5.47
C MET A 146 -8.18 -5.69 4.84
N ASP A 147 -8.91 -4.78 5.45
CA ASP A 147 -8.86 -3.38 5.08
C ASP A 147 -7.52 -2.77 5.50
N VAL A 148 -7.08 -1.80 4.72
CA VAL A 148 -5.85 -1.04 4.98
C VAL A 148 -6.12 0.45 4.77
N ALA A 149 -5.36 1.28 5.46
CA ALA A 149 -5.40 2.72 5.28
C ALA A 149 -4.02 3.33 5.51
N ALA A 150 -3.75 4.45 4.86
CA ALA A 150 -2.54 5.22 5.08
C ALA A 150 -2.93 6.67 5.39
N TYR A 151 -2.39 7.18 6.48
CA TYR A 151 -2.66 8.51 6.99
C TYR A 151 -1.37 9.35 6.93
N PRO A 152 -1.39 10.55 6.30
CA PRO A 152 -0.21 11.39 6.30
C PRO A 152 0.16 11.76 7.73
N VAL A 153 1.44 11.63 8.05
CA VAL A 153 1.97 12.12 9.31
C VAL A 153 2.31 13.59 9.12
N ASP A 154 1.67 14.45 9.90
CA ASP A 154 1.96 15.87 9.85
C ASP A 154 3.45 16.07 10.14
N PRO A 155 4.17 16.85 9.32
CA PRO A 155 5.53 17.20 9.68
C PRO A 155 5.50 17.88 11.06
N PRO A 156 6.49 17.61 11.94
CA PRO A 156 6.56 18.29 13.21
C PRO A 156 6.47 19.79 12.94
N PRO A 157 5.70 20.55 13.78
CA PRO A 157 5.58 21.98 13.58
C PRO A 157 7.01 22.52 13.46
N ALA A 158 7.28 23.18 12.33
CA ALA A 158 8.53 23.89 12.19
C ALA A 158 8.64 24.76 13.45
N PHE A 159 9.74 24.64 14.20
CA PHE A 159 10.00 25.54 15.28
C PHE A 159 10.02 26.93 14.67
N GLY A 160 8.82 27.48 14.53
CA GLY A 160 8.64 28.82 14.07
C GLY A 160 9.43 29.70 15.03
N SER A 161 10.29 30.53 14.48
CA SER A 161 10.86 31.64 15.21
C SER A 161 9.71 32.40 15.84
N GLY A 162 9.33 32.00 17.06
CA GLY A 162 8.50 32.81 17.88
C GLY A 162 9.27 34.09 18.16
N SER A 163 8.84 35.16 17.61
CA SER A 163 9.29 36.50 18.03
C SER A 163 8.67 36.80 19.36
#